data_bd46dfa9855cf7bd1705a39de61dcd8c
#
_entry.id   bd46dfa9855cf7bd1705a39de61dcd8c
#
_cell.length_a   1.000
_cell.length_b   1.000
_cell.length_c   1.000
_cell.angle_alpha   90.00
_cell.angle_beta   90.00
_cell.angle_gamma   90.00
#
_symmetry.space_group_name_H-M   'P 1'
#
loop_
_entity.id
_entity.type
_entity.pdbx_description
1 polymer ?
#
loop_
_entity_poly.entity_id
_entity_poly.type
_entity_poly.pdbx_seq_one_letter_code
_entity_poly.pdbx_strand_id
1 'polypeptide(L)'
;MTLRSALDDYKRTRNDARVFPGERRSTTGTFSGLDERLVYVDRDGWHRDYSYPLSGLGGVNRSRFGVESLDGTLWVEDFETLSQDYVGDTALVKTVHDAGDFTVTQHDLTLGAVHLTRLELVGEFTTEPTLHAFFDLTPEQQESRLGKLEHEDTIEIHHDRQHNLVTASTGLDDVFGQLPEQFGELVSATDTVSYPRSQSGGSKYEDALLNGTVVLEIPFDVEDTGTETVATTTVASLLFDTDDTARQAGLDAVAEAAVAHDTVAALREAATDQVDVTVPDDTPRRDLAVEDLRVLSLLAADTGAHIAGPDPDPFYVYTGGYGYTWFRDDSEIARYLLEADERLGIGLDDWLDRSAAFYMDTQLDDGSWPHRVWA
;
A
#
# COMPACT_ATOMS: atom_id res chain seq x y z
N MET A 1 11.42 36.40 -3.46
CA MET A 1 11.04 34.99 -3.25
C MET A 1 12.31 34.16 -3.44
N THR A 2 12.70 33.38 -2.47
CA THR A 2 13.87 32.49 -2.58
C THR A 2 13.47 31.21 -3.34
N LEU A 3 14.42 30.53 -3.98
CA LEU A 3 14.16 29.24 -4.64
C LEU A 3 13.50 28.25 -3.69
N ARG A 4 13.92 28.22 -2.44
CA ARG A 4 13.33 27.40 -1.38
C ARG A 4 11.84 27.74 -1.16
N SER A 5 11.50 29.03 -1.08
CA SER A 5 10.09 29.46 -0.91
C SER A 5 9.22 29.07 -2.12
N ALA A 6 9.78 29.12 -3.33
CA ALA A 6 9.07 28.73 -4.53
C ALA A 6 8.86 27.21 -4.58
N LEU A 7 9.84 26.43 -4.14
CA LEU A 7 9.72 24.97 -4.02
C LEU A 7 8.69 24.60 -2.96
N ASP A 8 8.71 25.26 -1.80
CA ASP A 8 7.74 25.01 -0.73
C ASP A 8 6.32 25.39 -1.18
N ASP A 9 6.15 26.46 -1.95
CA ASP A 9 4.85 26.83 -2.52
C ASP A 9 4.38 25.82 -3.58
N TYR A 10 5.29 25.35 -4.43
CA TYR A 10 4.98 24.34 -5.43
C TYR A 10 4.56 23.02 -4.79
N LYS A 11 5.27 22.58 -3.76
CA LYS A 11 4.94 21.38 -2.98
C LYS A 11 3.56 21.48 -2.35
N ARG A 12 3.25 22.62 -1.72
CA ARG A 12 1.93 22.85 -1.11
C ARG A 12 0.79 22.89 -2.12
N THR A 13 1.07 23.38 -3.33
CA THR A 13 0.04 23.49 -4.38
C THR A 13 -0.25 22.13 -5.03
N ARG A 14 0.75 21.29 -5.20
CA ARG A 14 0.60 19.97 -5.86
C ARG A 14 0.21 18.84 -4.94
N ASN A 15 0.63 18.91 -3.68
CA ASN A 15 0.36 17.84 -2.73
C ASN A 15 0.14 18.43 -1.35
N ASP A 16 -0.81 17.90 -0.62
CA ASP A 16 -0.90 18.15 0.80
C ASP A 16 0.47 17.84 1.43
N ALA A 17 0.98 18.79 2.23
CA ALA A 17 2.27 18.64 2.92
C ALA A 17 2.38 17.34 3.75
N ARG A 18 1.24 16.72 4.08
CA ARG A 18 1.17 15.41 4.74
C ARG A 18 1.55 14.24 3.83
N VAL A 19 1.67 14.45 2.55
CA VAL A 19 1.91 13.39 1.57
C VAL A 19 3.39 13.23 1.23
N PHE A 20 4.23 14.20 1.53
CA PHE A 20 5.67 14.10 1.30
C PHE A 20 6.41 13.62 2.55
N PRO A 21 6.94 12.39 2.55
CA PRO A 21 7.72 11.87 3.68
C PRO A 21 8.92 12.75 4.02
N GLY A 22 9.60 13.31 3.00
CA GLY A 22 10.74 14.20 3.21
C GLY A 22 10.42 15.55 3.84
N GLU A 23 9.13 15.93 3.89
CA GLU A 23 8.66 17.12 4.59
C GLU A 23 8.18 16.83 6.00
N ARG A 24 7.81 15.60 6.24
CA ARG A 24 7.44 15.17 7.58
C ARG A 24 8.69 14.97 8.40
N ARG A 25 8.65 15.51 9.55
CA ARG A 25 9.67 15.31 10.57
C ARG A 25 9.62 13.91 11.16
N SER A 26 8.53 13.18 10.93
CA SER A 26 8.37 11.78 11.26
C SER A 26 7.29 11.19 10.37
N THR A 27 7.57 10.09 9.70
CA THR A 27 6.58 9.13 9.29
C THR A 27 6.23 8.34 10.55
N THR A 28 4.97 8.32 10.90
CA THR A 28 4.51 7.64 12.12
C THR A 28 4.05 6.22 11.86
N GLY A 29 3.87 5.86 10.59
CA GLY A 29 3.44 4.55 10.14
C GLY A 29 4.59 3.61 9.82
N THR A 30 4.26 2.49 9.21
CA THR A 30 5.18 1.43 8.82
C THR A 30 4.93 0.99 7.37
N PHE A 31 5.69 0.02 6.87
CA PHE A 31 5.57 -0.46 5.50
C PHE A 31 5.12 -1.91 5.46
N SER A 32 4.32 -2.25 4.46
CA SER A 32 4.03 -3.60 4.03
C SER A 32 4.48 -3.77 2.58
N GLY A 33 5.15 -4.86 2.25
CA GLY A 33 5.64 -5.10 0.90
C GLY A 33 6.58 -6.28 0.81
N LEU A 34 6.78 -6.73 -0.42
CA LEU A 34 7.80 -7.71 -0.77
C LEU A 34 8.02 -7.64 -2.28
N ASP A 35 9.29 -7.60 -2.71
CA ASP A 35 9.81 -7.71 -4.08
C ASP A 35 9.25 -6.67 -5.08
N GLU A 36 7.94 -6.56 -5.24
CA GLU A 36 7.31 -5.80 -6.32
C GLU A 36 6.58 -4.54 -5.85
N ARG A 37 6.00 -4.57 -4.66
CA ARG A 37 5.15 -3.49 -4.17
C ARG A 37 5.48 -3.12 -2.73
N LEU A 38 5.68 -1.85 -2.48
CA LEU A 38 5.94 -1.29 -1.15
C LEU A 38 4.83 -0.30 -0.79
N VAL A 39 4.02 -0.64 0.21
CA VAL A 39 2.89 0.15 0.67
C VAL A 39 3.18 0.72 2.06
N TYR A 40 3.13 2.03 2.16
CA TYR A 40 3.15 2.72 3.45
C TYR A 40 1.77 2.65 4.08
N VAL A 41 1.72 2.17 5.30
CA VAL A 41 0.54 2.13 6.16
C VAL A 41 0.73 3.18 7.24
N ASP A 42 -0.01 4.28 7.15
CA ASP A 42 0.07 5.32 8.17
C ASP A 42 -0.57 4.84 9.47
N ARG A 43 -0.15 5.44 10.56
CA ARG A 43 -0.70 5.14 11.87
C ARG A 43 -2.18 5.48 12.01
N ASP A 44 -2.65 6.43 11.21
CA ASP A 44 -4.05 6.82 11.12
C ASP A 44 -4.86 5.93 10.14
N GLY A 45 -4.27 4.84 9.62
CA GLY A 45 -4.94 3.80 8.83
C GLY A 45 -5.01 4.05 7.32
N TRP A 46 -4.50 5.16 6.80
CA TRP A 46 -4.47 5.39 5.35
C TRP A 46 -3.22 4.79 4.69
N HIS A 47 -3.27 4.56 3.37
CA HIS A 47 -2.18 3.96 2.60
C HIS A 47 -1.64 4.88 1.52
N ARG A 48 -0.38 4.59 1.14
CA ARG A 48 0.27 5.12 -0.05
C ARG A 48 1.25 4.11 -0.63
N ASP A 49 1.21 3.95 -1.95
CA ASP A 49 2.22 3.17 -2.66
C ASP A 49 3.55 3.93 -2.77
N TYR A 50 4.61 3.19 -2.49
CA TYR A 50 6.00 3.56 -2.73
C TYR A 50 6.67 2.57 -3.68
N SER A 51 5.87 1.87 -4.46
CA SER A 51 6.30 0.80 -5.36
C SER A 51 7.16 1.28 -6.51
N TYR A 52 7.08 2.54 -6.86
CA TYR A 52 8.01 3.13 -7.80
C TYR A 52 9.30 3.50 -7.06
N PRO A 53 10.44 2.95 -7.38
CA PRO A 53 10.83 2.20 -8.56
C PRO A 53 10.73 0.68 -8.47
N LEU A 54 10.35 0.05 -7.36
CA LEU A 54 10.36 -1.41 -7.22
C LEU A 54 9.57 -2.12 -8.34
N SER A 55 8.29 -1.76 -8.53
CA SER A 55 7.46 -2.31 -9.61
C SER A 55 7.47 -1.46 -10.88
N GLY A 56 7.92 -0.22 -10.79
CA GLY A 56 7.79 0.76 -11.88
C GLY A 56 6.36 1.22 -12.16
N LEU A 57 5.39 0.81 -11.35
CA LEU A 57 3.98 1.13 -11.49
C LEU A 57 3.54 2.14 -10.44
N GLY A 58 2.68 3.06 -10.81
CA GLY A 58 1.94 3.90 -9.88
C GLY A 58 0.80 3.11 -9.24
N GLY A 59 0.37 3.52 -8.06
CA GLY A 59 -0.66 2.82 -7.31
C GLY A 59 -1.52 3.74 -6.47
N VAL A 60 -1.80 3.34 -5.26
CA VAL A 60 -2.55 4.15 -4.30
C VAL A 60 -1.73 5.38 -3.91
N ASN A 61 -2.13 6.56 -4.39
CA ASN A 61 -1.56 7.81 -3.93
C ASN A 61 -2.04 8.13 -2.51
N ARG A 62 -3.31 7.83 -2.24
CA ARG A 62 -3.91 7.91 -0.91
C ARG A 62 -5.15 7.03 -0.84
N SER A 63 -5.35 6.39 0.31
CA SER A 63 -6.63 5.78 0.69
C SER A 63 -7.20 6.43 1.94
N ARG A 64 -8.49 6.21 2.20
CA ARG A 64 -9.15 6.48 3.49
C ARG A 64 -10.21 5.42 3.70
N PHE A 65 -10.35 4.98 4.93
CA PHE A 65 -11.42 4.06 5.33
C PHE A 65 -12.33 4.75 6.32
N GLY A 66 -13.61 4.55 6.19
CA GLY A 66 -14.59 5.10 7.10
C GLY A 66 -15.79 4.18 7.26
N VAL A 67 -16.48 4.30 8.37
CA VAL A 67 -17.69 3.53 8.67
C VAL A 67 -18.90 4.44 8.56
N GLU A 68 -19.92 4.01 7.82
CA GLU A 68 -21.17 4.76 7.71
C GLU A 68 -21.87 4.83 9.08
N SER A 69 -22.34 6.02 9.42
CA SER A 69 -23.14 6.28 10.62
C SER A 69 -24.38 7.11 10.27
N LEU A 70 -25.30 7.25 11.21
CA LEU A 70 -26.51 8.06 11.01
C LEU A 70 -26.23 9.53 10.68
N ASP A 71 -25.10 10.04 11.12
CA ASP A 71 -24.69 11.43 10.95
C ASP A 71 -23.67 11.63 9.80
N GLY A 72 -23.30 10.55 9.08
CA GLY A 72 -22.34 10.54 7.97
C GLY A 72 -21.22 9.51 8.17
N THR A 73 -20.10 9.67 7.47
CA THR A 73 -18.97 8.74 7.54
C THR A 73 -18.04 9.11 8.70
N LEU A 74 -17.78 8.14 9.57
CA LEU A 74 -16.74 8.24 10.61
C LEU A 74 -15.43 7.71 10.00
N TRP A 75 -14.48 8.60 9.75
CA TRP A 75 -13.21 8.24 9.13
C TRP A 75 -12.24 7.67 10.16
N VAL A 76 -11.60 6.55 9.83
CA VAL A 76 -10.64 5.86 10.71
C VAL A 76 -9.48 6.78 11.13
N GLU A 77 -9.06 7.68 10.24
CA GLU A 77 -8.00 8.66 10.54
C GLU A 77 -8.36 9.69 11.63
N ASP A 78 -9.63 9.79 11.99
CA ASP A 78 -10.12 10.66 13.07
C ASP A 78 -10.23 9.92 14.43
N PHE A 79 -10.00 8.58 14.44
CA PHE A 79 -10.04 7.76 15.65
C PHE A 79 -8.74 7.83 16.44
N GLU A 80 -8.79 7.44 17.71
CA GLU A 80 -7.59 7.29 18.52
C GLU A 80 -6.84 6.01 18.15
N THR A 81 -5.63 6.13 17.64
CA THR A 81 -4.78 4.97 17.36
C THR A 81 -4.17 4.43 18.64
N LEU A 82 -4.56 3.25 19.05
CA LEU A 82 -4.07 2.57 20.25
C LEU A 82 -2.71 1.92 20.03
N SER A 83 -2.52 1.23 18.90
CA SER A 83 -1.25 0.61 18.54
C SER A 83 -1.11 0.40 17.04
N GLN A 84 0.14 0.32 16.57
CA GLN A 84 0.52 -0.18 15.25
C GLN A 84 1.81 -0.97 15.37
N ASP A 85 1.77 -2.25 15.06
CA ASP A 85 2.90 -3.17 15.22
C ASP A 85 2.92 -4.21 14.09
N TYR A 86 4.08 -4.78 13.81
CA TYR A 86 4.18 -5.99 12.99
C TYR A 86 3.73 -7.22 13.77
N VAL A 87 3.10 -8.16 13.08
CA VAL A 87 2.66 -9.44 13.67
C VAL A 87 3.82 -10.44 13.63
N GLY A 88 4.47 -10.63 14.77
CA GLY A 88 5.64 -11.52 14.86
C GLY A 88 6.81 -11.06 14.00
N ASP A 89 7.46 -12.01 13.34
CA ASP A 89 8.62 -11.74 12.48
C ASP A 89 8.25 -11.34 11.04
N THR A 90 6.95 -11.25 10.74
CA THR A 90 6.41 -11.01 9.40
C THR A 90 6.32 -9.53 9.02
N ALA A 91 5.98 -9.25 7.76
CA ALA A 91 5.62 -7.91 7.27
C ALA A 91 4.10 -7.60 7.36
N LEU A 92 3.31 -8.45 8.04
CA LEU A 92 1.91 -8.19 8.34
C LEU A 92 1.81 -7.07 9.38
N VAL A 93 1.20 -5.96 9.02
CA VAL A 93 0.96 -4.84 9.92
C VAL A 93 -0.39 -5.00 10.60
N LYS A 94 -0.45 -4.73 11.90
CA LYS A 94 -1.70 -4.66 12.66
C LYS A 94 -1.82 -3.27 13.29
N THR A 95 -2.89 -2.55 12.97
CA THR A 95 -3.24 -1.26 13.58
C THR A 95 -4.56 -1.40 14.33
N VAL A 96 -4.65 -0.82 15.51
CA VAL A 96 -5.87 -0.83 16.34
C VAL A 96 -6.29 0.60 16.63
N HIS A 97 -7.56 0.91 16.37
CA HIS A 97 -8.15 2.21 16.60
C HIS A 97 -9.35 2.10 17.54
N ASP A 98 -9.56 3.11 18.37
CA ASP A 98 -10.72 3.28 19.24
C ASP A 98 -11.65 4.37 18.65
N ALA A 99 -12.83 3.96 18.25
CA ALA A 99 -13.89 4.84 17.75
C ALA A 99 -14.91 5.22 18.86
N GLY A 100 -14.69 4.78 20.11
CA GLY A 100 -15.57 4.99 21.25
C GLY A 100 -16.61 3.89 21.39
N ASP A 101 -17.57 3.78 20.48
CA ASP A 101 -18.63 2.76 20.54
C ASP A 101 -18.17 1.40 19.98
N PHE A 102 -17.11 1.40 19.19
CA PHE A 102 -16.51 0.19 18.62
C PHE A 102 -15.01 0.34 18.45
N THR A 103 -14.33 -0.78 18.33
CA THR A 103 -12.90 -0.84 18.01
C THR A 103 -12.73 -1.25 16.55
N VAL A 104 -11.77 -0.65 15.85
CA VAL A 104 -11.36 -1.06 14.50
C VAL A 104 -9.99 -1.74 14.59
N THR A 105 -9.90 -2.97 14.13
CA THR A 105 -8.61 -3.65 13.90
C THR A 105 -8.36 -3.75 12.41
N GLN A 106 -7.30 -3.09 11.96
CA GLN A 106 -6.84 -3.11 10.56
C GLN A 106 -5.61 -4.01 10.46
N HIS A 107 -5.63 -4.93 9.47
CA HIS A 107 -4.48 -5.77 9.13
C HIS A 107 -4.10 -5.51 7.67
N ASP A 108 -2.84 -5.16 7.44
CA ASP A 108 -2.32 -4.86 6.11
C ASP A 108 -1.20 -5.82 5.73
N LEU A 109 -1.34 -6.45 4.57
CA LEU A 109 -0.36 -7.37 4.00
C LEU A 109 -0.24 -7.15 2.50
N THR A 110 1.00 -7.10 2.01
CA THR A 110 1.29 -7.04 0.59
C THR A 110 1.85 -8.38 0.12
N LEU A 111 1.23 -8.97 -0.91
CA LEU A 111 1.59 -10.25 -1.50
C LEU A 111 1.90 -10.02 -2.99
N GLY A 112 3.18 -9.88 -3.34
CA GLY A 112 3.58 -9.48 -4.68
C GLY A 112 2.96 -8.13 -5.05
N ALA A 113 2.21 -8.06 -6.14
CA ALA A 113 1.54 -6.83 -6.59
C ALA A 113 0.18 -6.56 -5.90
N VAL A 114 -0.32 -7.48 -5.06
CA VAL A 114 -1.60 -7.33 -4.34
C VAL A 114 -1.36 -6.79 -2.93
N HIS A 115 -2.06 -5.72 -2.57
CA HIS A 115 -2.16 -5.25 -1.19
C HIS A 115 -3.54 -5.56 -0.61
N LEU A 116 -3.55 -6.14 0.58
CA LEU A 116 -4.72 -6.58 1.32
C LEU A 116 -4.88 -5.75 2.58
N THR A 117 -6.07 -5.21 2.80
CA THR A 117 -6.46 -4.50 4.03
C THR A 117 -7.69 -5.18 4.61
N ARG A 118 -7.52 -5.93 5.68
CA ARG A 118 -8.64 -6.51 6.40
C ARG A 118 -9.05 -5.62 7.55
N LEU A 119 -10.32 -5.25 7.56
CA LEU A 119 -10.94 -4.47 8.61
C LEU A 119 -11.87 -5.37 9.45
N GLU A 120 -11.75 -5.23 10.76
CA GLU A 120 -12.60 -5.89 11.75
C GLU A 120 -13.10 -4.86 12.74
N LEU A 121 -14.41 -4.71 12.81
CA LEU A 121 -15.09 -3.83 13.74
C LEU A 121 -15.69 -4.68 14.85
N VAL A 122 -15.48 -4.30 16.11
CA VAL A 122 -16.06 -4.99 17.27
C VAL A 122 -16.71 -3.98 18.20
N GLY A 123 -18.01 -4.08 18.41
CA GLY A 123 -18.74 -3.17 19.28
C GLY A 123 -20.24 -3.20 19.10
N GLU A 124 -20.91 -2.10 19.44
CA GLU A 124 -22.36 -1.95 19.27
C GLU A 124 -22.67 -1.06 18.07
N PHE A 125 -23.52 -1.55 17.16
CA PHE A 125 -23.96 -0.81 15.98
C PHE A 125 -25.46 -0.61 16.02
N THR A 126 -25.92 0.61 15.74
CA THR A 126 -27.36 0.92 15.66
C THR A 126 -27.98 0.50 14.33
N THR A 127 -27.18 0.36 13.30
CA THR A 127 -27.50 -0.12 11.96
C THR A 127 -26.42 -1.08 11.50
N GLU A 128 -26.68 -1.89 10.51
CA GLU A 128 -25.63 -2.70 9.87
C GLU A 128 -24.52 -1.79 9.33
N PRO A 129 -23.25 -2.01 9.72
CA PRO A 129 -22.17 -1.13 9.30
C PRO A 129 -21.85 -1.31 7.81
N THR A 130 -21.54 -0.21 7.15
CA THR A 130 -21.05 -0.17 5.76
C THR A 130 -19.69 0.52 5.75
N LEU A 131 -18.73 -0.03 5.01
CA LEU A 131 -17.42 0.58 4.81
C LEU A 131 -17.48 1.56 3.64
N HIS A 132 -17.06 2.78 3.86
CA HIS A 132 -16.71 3.72 2.80
C HIS A 132 -15.18 3.66 2.58
N ALA A 133 -14.77 3.08 1.46
CA ALA A 133 -13.37 3.00 1.09
C ALA A 133 -13.07 4.01 -0.02
N PHE A 134 -12.25 5.00 0.32
CA PHE A 134 -11.79 6.00 -0.61
C PHE A 134 -10.40 5.65 -1.12
N PHE A 135 -10.22 5.69 -2.44
CA PHE A 135 -8.92 5.54 -3.10
C PHE A 135 -8.68 6.66 -4.09
N ASP A 136 -7.47 7.20 -4.05
CA ASP A 136 -6.89 8.00 -5.12
C ASP A 136 -5.82 7.15 -5.79
N LEU A 137 -6.12 6.64 -6.99
CA LEU A 137 -5.27 5.75 -7.77
C LEU A 137 -4.59 6.55 -8.87
N THR A 138 -3.28 6.46 -8.96
CA THR A 138 -2.47 7.26 -9.87
C THR A 138 -1.56 6.39 -10.74
N PRO A 139 -2.11 5.71 -11.77
CA PRO A 139 -1.28 5.05 -12.76
C PRO A 139 -0.18 5.98 -13.28
N GLU A 140 1.03 5.47 -13.42
CA GLU A 140 2.25 6.25 -13.79
C GLU A 140 2.53 7.45 -12.86
N GLN A 141 1.91 7.50 -11.68
CA GLN A 141 2.02 8.62 -10.73
C GLN A 141 1.71 10.00 -11.36
N GLN A 142 0.87 10.03 -12.38
CA GLN A 142 0.47 11.26 -13.06
C GLN A 142 -1.05 11.43 -12.99
N GLU A 143 -1.49 12.63 -12.65
CA GLU A 143 -2.87 13.08 -12.84
C GLU A 143 -3.13 13.32 -14.32
N SER A 144 -3.19 12.30 -15.12
CA SER A 144 -3.45 12.44 -16.55
C SER A 144 -4.76 11.75 -16.91
N ARG A 145 -5.00 11.59 -18.18
CA ARG A 145 -6.23 10.99 -18.71
C ARG A 145 -6.34 9.54 -18.26
N LEU A 146 -7.18 9.30 -17.27
CA LEU A 146 -7.44 7.97 -16.72
C LEU A 146 -8.75 7.43 -17.28
N GLY A 147 -8.79 6.13 -17.53
CA GLY A 147 -10.02 5.41 -17.76
C GLY A 147 -10.48 4.73 -16.47
N LYS A 148 -11.79 4.67 -16.26
CA LYS A 148 -12.43 3.90 -15.20
C LYS A 148 -13.32 2.84 -15.80
N LEU A 149 -13.19 1.61 -15.33
CA LEU A 149 -14.06 0.49 -15.69
C LEU A 149 -14.65 -0.11 -14.43
N GLU A 150 -15.94 -0.36 -14.46
CA GLU A 150 -16.65 -1.10 -13.41
C GLU A 150 -16.86 -2.54 -13.91
N HIS A 151 -16.25 -3.49 -13.24
CA HIS A 151 -16.51 -4.90 -13.36
C HIS A 151 -17.40 -5.32 -12.19
N GLU A 152 -18.10 -6.43 -12.23
CA GLU A 152 -19.12 -6.79 -11.22
C GLU A 152 -18.80 -6.30 -9.79
N ASP A 153 -17.74 -6.79 -9.17
CA ASP A 153 -17.31 -6.44 -7.81
C ASP A 153 -15.90 -5.82 -7.79
N THR A 154 -15.43 -5.27 -8.92
CA THR A 154 -14.07 -4.71 -9.02
C THR A 154 -14.10 -3.40 -9.78
N ILE A 155 -13.40 -2.40 -9.25
CA ILE A 155 -13.11 -1.16 -9.96
C ILE A 155 -11.72 -1.22 -10.55
N GLU A 156 -11.62 -0.79 -11.80
CA GLU A 156 -10.37 -0.62 -12.53
C GLU A 156 -10.17 0.85 -12.90
N ILE A 157 -9.03 1.41 -12.49
CA ILE A 157 -8.51 2.67 -13.00
C ILE A 157 -7.27 2.35 -13.84
N HIS A 158 -7.23 2.86 -15.07
CA HIS A 158 -6.13 2.54 -15.97
C HIS A 158 -5.64 3.76 -16.76
N HIS A 159 -4.37 3.71 -17.12
CA HIS A 159 -3.74 4.60 -18.08
C HIS A 159 -2.82 3.78 -18.97
N ASP A 160 -3.12 3.78 -20.29
CA ASP A 160 -2.40 2.95 -21.28
C ASP A 160 -2.33 1.49 -20.84
N ARG A 161 -1.18 1.01 -20.42
CA ARG A 161 -0.92 -0.38 -20.04
C ARG A 161 -1.02 -0.61 -18.52
N GLN A 162 -0.93 0.44 -17.73
CA GLN A 162 -0.94 0.35 -16.27
C GLN A 162 -2.35 0.34 -15.73
N HIS A 163 -2.61 -0.59 -14.84
CA HIS A 163 -3.92 -0.85 -14.27
C HIS A 163 -3.85 -0.96 -12.75
N ASN A 164 -4.80 -0.30 -12.10
CA ASN A 164 -5.04 -0.42 -10.67
C ASN A 164 -6.44 -1.00 -10.48
N LEU A 165 -6.53 -2.11 -9.79
CA LEU A 165 -7.79 -2.76 -9.44
C LEU A 165 -8.05 -2.64 -7.96
N VAL A 166 -9.32 -2.46 -7.58
CA VAL A 166 -9.77 -2.52 -6.18
C VAL A 166 -11.05 -3.34 -6.10
N THR A 167 -11.11 -4.26 -5.15
CA THR A 167 -12.27 -5.10 -4.84
C THR A 167 -12.37 -5.35 -3.34
N ALA A 168 -13.42 -6.04 -2.89
CA ALA A 168 -13.56 -6.48 -1.51
C ALA A 168 -14.08 -7.93 -1.43
N SER A 169 -13.74 -8.65 -0.36
CA SER A 169 -14.19 -10.04 -0.13
C SER A 169 -15.71 -10.17 -0.01
N THR A 170 -16.37 -9.11 0.41
CA THR A 170 -17.82 -9.02 0.61
C THR A 170 -18.56 -8.40 -0.58
N GLY A 171 -17.86 -8.09 -1.69
CA GLY A 171 -18.40 -7.39 -2.85
C GLY A 171 -18.47 -5.88 -2.68
N LEU A 172 -19.08 -5.21 -3.65
CA LEU A 172 -19.28 -3.76 -3.69
C LEU A 172 -20.78 -3.44 -3.83
N ASP A 173 -21.35 -2.63 -2.93
CA ASP A 173 -22.75 -2.20 -3.00
C ASP A 173 -22.93 -1.02 -3.96
N ASP A 174 -22.03 -0.05 -3.93
CA ASP A 174 -22.03 1.10 -4.84
C ASP A 174 -20.63 1.65 -5.08
N VAL A 175 -20.46 2.38 -6.19
CA VAL A 175 -19.18 2.96 -6.60
C VAL A 175 -19.41 4.39 -7.06
N PHE A 176 -18.65 5.32 -6.49
CA PHE A 176 -18.68 6.72 -6.85
C PHE A 176 -17.34 7.15 -7.45
N GLY A 177 -17.36 7.55 -8.72
CA GLY A 177 -16.25 8.28 -9.32
C GLY A 177 -16.41 9.77 -9.07
N GLN A 178 -15.31 10.48 -8.86
CA GLN A 178 -15.31 11.91 -8.59
C GLN A 178 -14.68 12.69 -9.73
N LEU A 179 -15.29 13.83 -10.10
CA LEU A 179 -14.61 14.84 -10.89
C LEU A 179 -13.60 15.58 -9.99
N PRO A 180 -12.47 16.07 -10.54
CA PRO A 180 -11.43 16.73 -9.76
C PRO A 180 -11.93 17.88 -8.87
N GLU A 181 -12.92 18.63 -9.35
CA GLU A 181 -13.50 19.75 -8.59
C GLU A 181 -14.27 19.31 -7.33
N GLN A 182 -14.83 18.12 -7.35
CA GLN A 182 -15.63 17.59 -6.24
C GLN A 182 -14.79 16.83 -5.24
N PHE A 183 -13.66 16.34 -5.69
CA PHE A 183 -12.74 15.59 -4.89
C PHE A 183 -12.18 16.41 -3.72
N GLY A 184 -11.84 17.67 -3.96
CA GLY A 184 -11.38 18.57 -2.92
C GLY A 184 -12.38 18.75 -1.77
N GLU A 185 -13.68 18.75 -2.08
CA GLU A 185 -14.75 18.82 -1.08
C GLU A 185 -14.83 17.53 -0.27
N LEU A 186 -14.71 16.38 -0.94
CA LEU A 186 -14.80 15.07 -0.31
C LEU A 186 -13.65 14.81 0.66
N VAL A 187 -12.42 15.17 0.29
CA VAL A 187 -11.23 14.93 1.12
C VAL A 187 -11.09 15.97 2.22
N SER A 188 -11.60 17.18 2.03
CA SER A 188 -11.53 18.26 3.02
C SER A 188 -12.66 18.24 4.03
N ALA A 189 -13.73 17.47 3.78
CA ALA A 189 -14.83 17.34 4.72
C ALA A 189 -14.35 16.62 5.98
N THR A 190 -14.56 17.24 7.13
CA THR A 190 -14.13 16.71 8.42
C THR A 190 -15.22 15.92 9.14
N ASP A 191 -16.48 16.13 8.81
CA ASP A 191 -17.56 15.60 9.64
C ASP A 191 -18.59 14.73 8.90
N THR A 192 -19.02 15.11 7.71
CA THR A 192 -20.00 14.32 6.94
C THR A 192 -19.73 14.46 5.46
N VAL A 193 -19.64 13.35 4.76
CA VAL A 193 -19.49 13.36 3.31
C VAL A 193 -20.75 12.80 2.67
N SER A 194 -21.42 13.64 1.89
CA SER A 194 -22.50 13.20 1.02
C SER A 194 -21.94 12.95 -0.37
N TYR A 195 -21.92 11.70 -0.77
CA TYR A 195 -21.45 11.32 -2.09
C TYR A 195 -22.52 11.61 -3.14
N PRO A 196 -22.19 12.31 -4.23
CA PRO A 196 -23.15 12.54 -5.29
C PRO A 196 -23.37 11.26 -6.10
N ARG A 197 -24.36 10.48 -5.70
CA ARG A 197 -24.76 9.21 -6.37
C ARG A 197 -25.09 9.35 -7.85
N SER A 198 -25.35 10.54 -8.32
CA SER A 198 -25.75 10.80 -9.71
C SER A 198 -24.59 10.76 -10.72
N GLN A 199 -23.37 10.53 -10.29
CA GLN A 199 -22.23 10.65 -11.18
C GLN A 199 -21.75 9.34 -11.79
N SER A 200 -22.15 8.21 -11.24
CA SER A 200 -21.88 6.91 -11.86
C SER A 200 -22.66 6.68 -13.16
N GLY A 201 -23.53 7.59 -13.54
CA GLY A 201 -24.20 7.68 -14.86
C GLY A 201 -24.80 6.41 -15.47
N GLY A 202 -24.73 5.30 -14.78
CA GLY A 202 -25.14 3.99 -15.27
C GLY A 202 -24.26 3.45 -16.41
N SER A 203 -23.13 4.09 -16.72
CA SER A 203 -22.15 3.61 -17.69
C SER A 203 -21.06 2.81 -16.96
N LYS A 204 -20.82 1.59 -17.41
CA LYS A 204 -19.70 0.77 -16.91
C LYS A 204 -18.33 1.28 -17.37
N TYR A 205 -18.31 2.23 -18.29
CA TYR A 205 -17.10 2.81 -18.84
C TYR A 205 -17.21 4.33 -18.82
N GLU A 206 -16.30 4.96 -18.09
CA GLU A 206 -16.14 6.41 -18.10
C GLU A 206 -14.70 6.73 -18.53
N ASP A 207 -14.61 7.50 -19.60
CA ASP A 207 -13.33 7.93 -20.18
C ASP A 207 -13.12 9.40 -19.90
N ALA A 208 -11.91 9.73 -19.55
CA ALA A 208 -11.33 11.06 -19.53
C ALA A 208 -11.79 12.03 -18.43
N LEU A 209 -10.87 12.87 -18.02
CA LEU A 209 -10.98 13.95 -17.04
C LEU A 209 -11.31 13.53 -15.60
N LEU A 210 -11.48 12.26 -15.33
CA LEU A 210 -11.46 11.76 -13.98
C LEU A 210 -10.00 11.76 -13.50
N ASN A 211 -9.77 12.27 -12.31
CA ASN A 211 -8.61 11.85 -11.55
C ASN A 211 -8.88 10.41 -11.12
N GLY A 212 -7.89 9.69 -10.66
CA GLY A 212 -8.02 8.28 -10.25
C GLY A 212 -8.80 8.05 -8.96
N THR A 213 -9.70 8.98 -8.58
CA THR A 213 -10.39 8.91 -7.31
C THR A 213 -11.69 8.14 -7.40
N VAL A 214 -11.86 7.19 -6.49
CA VAL A 214 -13.09 6.42 -6.34
C VAL A 214 -13.45 6.31 -4.86
N VAL A 215 -14.73 6.22 -4.59
CA VAL A 215 -15.28 5.84 -3.28
C VAL A 215 -16.12 4.61 -3.48
N LEU A 216 -15.89 3.60 -2.67
CA LEU A 216 -16.58 2.33 -2.69
C LEU A 216 -17.45 2.23 -1.44
N GLU A 217 -18.72 1.84 -1.61
CA GLU A 217 -19.56 1.33 -0.52
C GLU A 217 -19.39 -0.18 -0.49
N ILE A 218 -18.90 -0.70 0.63
CA ILE A 218 -18.57 -2.11 0.82
C ILE A 218 -19.37 -2.63 2.02
N PRO A 219 -20.20 -3.66 1.87
CA PRO A 219 -20.89 -4.28 3.00
C PRO A 219 -19.88 -5.01 3.88
N PHE A 220 -20.14 -5.11 5.17
CA PHE A 220 -19.42 -6.03 6.05
C PHE A 220 -20.14 -7.37 6.13
N ASP A 221 -19.39 -8.44 6.33
CA ASP A 221 -19.92 -9.68 6.87
C ASP A 221 -20.09 -9.50 8.39
N VAL A 222 -21.33 -9.66 8.87
CA VAL A 222 -21.72 -9.30 10.24
C VAL A 222 -22.12 -10.53 11.03
N GLU A 223 -21.48 -10.74 12.19
CA GLU A 223 -21.78 -11.80 13.15
C GLU A 223 -22.19 -11.19 14.50
N ASP A 224 -23.37 -11.55 14.99
CA ASP A 224 -23.80 -11.23 16.35
C ASP A 224 -23.39 -12.37 17.31
N THR A 225 -22.45 -12.09 18.19
CA THR A 225 -21.95 -13.04 19.19
C THR A 225 -22.85 -13.13 20.44
N GLY A 226 -23.88 -12.31 20.50
CA GLY A 226 -24.80 -12.18 21.65
C GLY A 226 -24.28 -11.26 22.77
N THR A 227 -23.04 -10.82 22.69
CA THR A 227 -22.45 -9.82 23.59
C THR A 227 -21.95 -8.59 22.83
N GLU A 228 -21.49 -8.78 21.62
CA GLU A 228 -20.94 -7.76 20.72
C GLU A 228 -21.23 -8.16 19.27
N THR A 229 -21.28 -7.21 18.41
CA THR A 229 -21.33 -7.43 16.97
C THR A 229 -19.90 -7.36 16.41
N VAL A 230 -19.56 -8.35 15.59
CA VAL A 230 -18.30 -8.38 14.83
C VAL A 230 -18.63 -8.19 13.35
N ALA A 231 -18.02 -7.20 12.72
CA ALA A 231 -18.20 -6.93 11.30
C ALA A 231 -16.85 -6.95 10.59
N THR A 232 -16.73 -7.68 9.48
CA THR A 232 -15.45 -7.91 8.81
C THR A 232 -15.56 -7.76 7.29
N THR A 233 -14.49 -7.26 6.67
CA THR A 233 -14.29 -7.29 5.22
C THR A 233 -12.80 -7.19 4.90
N THR A 234 -12.40 -7.70 3.74
CA THR A 234 -11.04 -7.56 3.22
C THR A 234 -11.06 -6.83 1.89
N VAL A 235 -10.44 -5.66 1.86
CA VAL A 235 -10.25 -4.87 0.64
C VAL A 235 -8.92 -5.29 0.02
N ALA A 236 -8.93 -5.56 -1.28
CA ALA A 236 -7.75 -5.90 -2.05
C ALA A 236 -7.51 -4.86 -3.15
N SER A 237 -6.27 -4.45 -3.34
CA SER A 237 -5.85 -3.63 -4.47
C SER A 237 -4.68 -4.29 -5.20
N LEU A 238 -4.71 -4.27 -6.54
CA LEU A 238 -3.69 -4.88 -7.40
C LEU A 238 -3.17 -3.87 -8.40
N LEU A 239 -1.85 -3.86 -8.60
CA LEU A 239 -1.17 -3.15 -9.68
C LEU A 239 -0.71 -4.15 -10.73
N PHE A 240 -0.86 -3.83 -12.02
CA PHE A 240 -0.25 -4.62 -13.08
C PHE A 240 -0.07 -3.81 -14.37
N ASP A 241 0.84 -4.30 -15.23
CA ASP A 241 1.02 -3.84 -16.60
C ASP A 241 0.46 -4.89 -17.56
N THR A 242 -0.28 -4.49 -18.59
CA THR A 242 -0.88 -5.42 -19.56
C THR A 242 0.12 -6.10 -20.49
N ASP A 243 1.38 -5.68 -20.49
CA ASP A 243 2.45 -6.43 -21.16
C ASP A 243 2.84 -7.68 -20.35
N ASP A 244 2.69 -7.64 -19.02
CA ASP A 244 3.05 -8.72 -18.10
C ASP A 244 1.85 -9.58 -17.73
N THR A 245 0.68 -8.96 -17.54
CA THR A 245 -0.53 -9.65 -17.06
C THR A 245 -1.74 -9.29 -17.92
N ALA A 246 -2.44 -10.28 -18.44
CA ALA A 246 -3.71 -10.03 -19.12
C ALA A 246 -4.76 -9.49 -18.13
N ARG A 247 -5.56 -8.50 -18.55
CA ARG A 247 -6.60 -7.87 -17.70
C ARG A 247 -7.46 -8.89 -16.94
N GLN A 248 -7.92 -9.95 -17.61
CA GLN A 248 -8.77 -10.95 -16.97
C GLN A 248 -8.02 -11.68 -15.84
N ALA A 249 -6.75 -12.01 -16.05
CA ALA A 249 -5.93 -12.63 -15.02
C ALA A 249 -5.72 -11.69 -13.81
N GLY A 250 -5.57 -10.40 -14.04
CA GLY A 250 -5.51 -9.40 -12.96
C GLY A 250 -6.81 -9.31 -12.17
N LEU A 251 -7.96 -9.30 -12.86
CA LEU A 251 -9.28 -9.31 -12.22
C LEU A 251 -9.50 -10.58 -11.38
N ASP A 252 -9.16 -11.73 -11.93
CA ASP A 252 -9.29 -13.01 -11.23
C ASP A 252 -8.34 -13.04 -10.00
N ALA A 253 -7.11 -12.57 -10.14
CA ALA A 253 -6.13 -12.58 -9.07
C ALA A 253 -6.52 -11.68 -7.88
N VAL A 254 -7.01 -10.46 -8.14
CA VAL A 254 -7.42 -9.54 -7.05
C VAL A 254 -8.65 -10.06 -6.32
N ALA A 255 -9.62 -10.63 -7.06
CA ALA A 255 -10.82 -11.20 -6.47
C ALA A 255 -10.51 -12.47 -5.65
N GLU A 256 -9.66 -13.36 -6.17
CA GLU A 256 -9.21 -14.55 -5.46
C GLU A 256 -8.45 -14.17 -4.18
N ALA A 257 -7.55 -13.20 -4.26
CA ALA A 257 -6.77 -12.75 -3.10
C ALA A 257 -7.66 -12.16 -1.99
N ALA A 258 -8.66 -11.35 -2.33
CA ALA A 258 -9.60 -10.79 -1.37
C ALA A 258 -10.35 -11.87 -0.58
N VAL A 259 -10.82 -12.92 -1.26
CA VAL A 259 -11.58 -14.02 -0.67
C VAL A 259 -10.66 -15.00 0.07
N ALA A 260 -9.51 -15.35 -0.50
CA ALA A 260 -8.58 -16.31 0.11
C ALA A 260 -7.99 -15.80 1.44
N HIS A 261 -7.90 -14.48 1.61
CA HIS A 261 -7.29 -13.85 2.78
C HIS A 261 -8.30 -13.02 3.60
N ASP A 262 -9.55 -13.45 3.65
CA ASP A 262 -10.62 -12.77 4.40
C ASP A 262 -10.59 -13.01 5.91
N THR A 263 -9.66 -13.85 6.40
CA THR A 263 -9.45 -14.11 7.81
C THR A 263 -8.07 -13.72 8.30
N VAL A 264 -7.96 -13.35 9.59
CA VAL A 264 -6.65 -13.05 10.21
C VAL A 264 -5.73 -14.29 10.18
N ALA A 265 -6.29 -15.50 10.23
CA ALA A 265 -5.52 -16.74 10.17
C ALA A 265 -4.86 -16.90 8.79
N ALA A 266 -5.62 -16.69 7.71
CA ALA A 266 -5.10 -16.77 6.35
C ALA A 266 -4.04 -15.68 6.07
N LEU A 267 -4.27 -14.44 6.54
CA LEU A 267 -3.25 -13.37 6.44
C LEU A 267 -1.96 -13.72 7.18
N ARG A 268 -2.06 -14.32 8.38
CA ARG A 268 -0.88 -14.75 9.14
C ARG A 268 -0.14 -15.90 8.48
N GLU A 269 -0.86 -16.85 7.92
CA GLU A 269 -0.27 -17.96 7.17
C GLU A 269 0.49 -17.42 5.96
N ALA A 270 -0.16 -16.62 5.12
CA ALA A 270 0.46 -15.99 3.96
C ALA A 270 1.66 -15.12 4.33
N ALA A 271 1.56 -14.33 5.39
CA ALA A 271 2.67 -13.51 5.86
C ALA A 271 3.85 -14.36 6.39
N THR A 272 3.56 -15.51 6.99
CA THR A 272 4.60 -16.44 7.48
C THR A 272 5.30 -17.12 6.30
N ASP A 273 4.55 -17.48 5.26
CA ASP A 273 5.09 -18.13 4.08
C ASP A 273 6.01 -17.17 3.26
N GLN A 274 5.87 -15.86 3.44
CA GLN A 274 6.76 -14.85 2.87
C GLN A 274 8.07 -14.66 3.64
N VAL A 275 8.19 -15.21 4.85
CA VAL A 275 9.40 -15.09 5.66
C VAL A 275 10.43 -16.11 5.19
N ASP A 276 11.30 -15.74 4.28
CA ASP A 276 12.36 -16.59 3.76
C ASP A 276 13.46 -16.87 4.79
N VAL A 277 13.56 -16.04 5.83
CA VAL A 277 14.67 -16.04 6.77
C VAL A 277 14.17 -16.14 8.22
N THR A 278 14.57 -17.21 8.91
CA THR A 278 14.26 -17.39 10.32
C THR A 278 15.49 -17.11 11.19
N VAL A 279 15.43 -16.08 12.02
CA VAL A 279 16.47 -15.76 12.99
C VAL A 279 16.35 -16.73 14.19
N PRO A 280 17.42 -17.46 14.57
CA PRO A 280 17.38 -18.37 15.70
C PRO A 280 16.98 -17.69 17.02
N ASP A 281 16.22 -18.40 17.87
CA ASP A 281 15.68 -17.85 19.11
C ASP A 281 16.76 -17.44 20.13
N ASP A 282 17.94 -18.08 20.09
CA ASP A 282 19.05 -17.79 20.97
C ASP A 282 19.98 -16.67 20.46
N THR A 283 19.62 -16.03 19.34
CA THR A 283 20.40 -14.92 18.79
C THR A 283 20.39 -13.72 19.75
N PRO A 284 21.55 -13.20 20.14
CA PRO A 284 21.61 -11.99 20.93
C PRO A 284 20.93 -10.82 20.21
N ARG A 285 20.00 -10.15 20.87
CA ARG A 285 19.18 -9.06 20.29
C ARG A 285 18.39 -9.52 19.06
N ARG A 286 17.80 -10.69 19.16
CA ARG A 286 16.99 -11.29 18.07
C ARG A 286 16.00 -10.30 17.46
N ASP A 287 15.30 -9.53 18.29
CA ASP A 287 14.29 -8.57 17.85
C ASP A 287 14.87 -7.51 16.90
N LEU A 288 16.11 -7.04 17.17
CA LEU A 288 16.79 -6.10 16.27
C LEU A 288 17.24 -6.77 14.98
N ALA A 289 17.71 -8.01 15.03
CA ALA A 289 18.11 -8.74 13.83
C ALA A 289 16.90 -9.01 12.91
N VAL A 290 15.75 -9.36 13.49
CA VAL A 290 14.48 -9.54 12.76
C VAL A 290 14.05 -8.20 12.13
N GLU A 291 14.12 -7.11 12.88
CA GLU A 291 13.76 -5.78 12.39
C GLU A 291 14.66 -5.35 11.22
N ASP A 292 15.97 -5.49 11.36
CA ASP A 292 16.96 -5.14 10.32
C ASP A 292 16.72 -5.97 9.05
N LEU A 293 16.52 -7.29 9.17
CA LEU A 293 16.25 -8.16 8.03
C LEU A 293 14.89 -7.82 7.36
N ARG A 294 13.87 -7.54 8.16
CA ARG A 294 12.57 -7.08 7.62
C ARG A 294 12.72 -5.78 6.84
N VAL A 295 13.45 -4.80 7.35
CA VAL A 295 13.70 -3.54 6.62
C VAL A 295 14.43 -3.80 5.32
N LEU A 296 15.45 -4.64 5.31
CA LEU A 296 16.17 -4.98 4.08
C LEU A 296 15.27 -5.72 3.08
N SER A 297 14.46 -6.66 3.54
CA SER A 297 13.46 -7.37 2.71
C SER A 297 12.44 -6.43 2.08
N LEU A 298 11.93 -5.45 2.85
CA LEU A 298 10.99 -4.44 2.35
C LEU A 298 11.60 -3.50 1.28
N LEU A 299 12.91 -3.36 1.26
CA LEU A 299 13.65 -2.52 0.31
C LEU A 299 14.28 -3.31 -0.85
N ALA A 300 14.15 -4.63 -0.82
CA ALA A 300 14.65 -5.51 -1.87
C ALA A 300 13.67 -5.54 -3.07
N ALA A 301 14.21 -5.57 -4.27
CA ALA A 301 13.49 -5.88 -5.49
C ALA A 301 13.69 -7.36 -5.88
N ASP A 302 12.81 -7.89 -6.71
CA ASP A 302 12.91 -9.24 -7.26
C ASP A 302 14.21 -9.45 -8.08
N THR A 303 14.75 -8.37 -8.63
CA THR A 303 16.05 -8.34 -9.32
C THR A 303 17.25 -8.63 -8.40
N GLY A 304 17.06 -8.61 -7.09
CA GLY A 304 18.15 -8.72 -6.09
C GLY A 304 18.81 -7.39 -5.72
N ALA A 305 18.32 -6.29 -6.26
CA ALA A 305 18.74 -4.94 -5.89
C ALA A 305 18.05 -4.46 -4.61
N HIS A 306 18.66 -3.49 -3.92
CA HIS A 306 18.01 -2.79 -2.82
C HIS A 306 17.95 -1.31 -3.13
N ILE A 307 16.75 -0.71 -3.00
CA ILE A 307 16.63 0.74 -3.04
C ILE A 307 17.24 1.34 -1.77
N ALA A 308 17.81 2.55 -1.89
CA ALA A 308 18.43 3.22 -0.73
C ALA A 308 17.39 3.69 0.30
N GLY A 309 16.12 3.75 -0.07
CA GLY A 309 14.99 4.06 0.81
C GLY A 309 13.72 4.35 0.05
N PRO A 310 12.55 4.32 0.71
CA PRO A 310 11.29 4.68 0.09
C PRO A 310 11.31 6.13 -0.39
N ASP A 311 11.10 6.33 -1.67
CA ASP A 311 11.10 7.65 -2.30
C ASP A 311 9.87 7.81 -3.21
N PRO A 312 8.85 8.56 -2.80
CA PRO A 312 7.61 8.70 -3.55
C PRO A 312 7.71 9.70 -4.72
N ASP A 313 8.88 10.34 -4.90
CA ASP A 313 9.07 11.31 -5.97
C ASP A 313 9.83 10.66 -7.13
N PRO A 314 9.12 10.15 -8.15
CA PRO A 314 9.73 9.43 -9.27
C PRO A 314 10.67 10.29 -10.10
N PHE A 315 10.54 11.61 -10.01
CA PHE A 315 11.38 12.55 -10.74
C PHE A 315 12.52 13.13 -9.89
N TYR A 316 12.58 12.78 -8.61
CA TYR A 316 13.61 13.25 -7.66
C TYR A 316 13.78 14.77 -7.59
N VAL A 317 12.70 15.49 -7.87
CA VAL A 317 12.69 16.95 -7.84
C VAL A 317 12.91 17.49 -6.43
N TYR A 318 12.46 16.72 -5.42
CA TYR A 318 12.45 17.14 -4.03
C TYR A 318 13.27 16.25 -3.11
N THR A 319 13.64 15.06 -3.59
CA THR A 319 14.34 14.05 -2.83
C THR A 319 15.76 13.82 -3.39
N GLY A 320 16.56 13.02 -2.70
CA GLY A 320 17.93 12.69 -3.14
C GLY A 320 18.01 11.56 -4.15
N GLY A 321 16.86 10.97 -4.56
CA GLY A 321 16.82 9.77 -5.41
C GLY A 321 17.05 8.50 -4.59
N TYR A 322 16.49 8.40 -3.41
CA TYR A 322 16.62 7.23 -2.54
C TYR A 322 15.90 6.00 -3.07
N GLY A 323 14.90 6.18 -3.94
CA GLY A 323 14.25 5.09 -4.64
C GLY A 323 15.10 4.37 -5.68
N TYR A 324 16.31 4.88 -5.99
CA TYR A 324 17.28 4.15 -6.80
C TYR A 324 18.09 3.16 -5.96
N THR A 325 18.58 2.12 -6.63
CA THR A 325 19.71 1.32 -6.12
C THR A 325 21.02 2.07 -6.37
N TRP A 326 21.72 2.37 -5.31
CA TRP A 326 23.05 2.98 -5.34
C TRP A 326 24.07 1.88 -5.05
N PHE A 327 24.93 1.58 -6.01
CA PHE A 327 25.88 0.45 -5.90
C PHE A 327 26.76 0.51 -4.67
N ARG A 328 27.11 1.70 -4.20
CA ARG A 328 27.84 1.87 -2.94
C ARG A 328 27.03 1.38 -1.74
N ASP A 329 25.77 1.78 -1.65
CA ASP A 329 24.91 1.47 -0.50
C ASP A 329 24.48 -0.01 -0.57
N ASP A 330 24.11 -0.48 -1.75
CA ASP A 330 23.73 -1.87 -1.99
C ASP A 330 24.88 -2.85 -1.70
N SER A 331 26.12 -2.50 -2.03
CA SER A 331 27.29 -3.32 -1.70
C SER A 331 27.52 -3.48 -0.19
N GLU A 332 27.20 -2.47 0.61
CA GLU A 332 27.24 -2.59 2.07
C GLU A 332 26.12 -3.48 2.60
N ILE A 333 24.92 -3.45 1.97
CA ILE A 333 23.82 -4.35 2.29
C ILE A 333 24.24 -5.80 1.99
N ALA A 334 24.73 -6.08 0.78
CA ALA A 334 25.19 -7.41 0.39
C ALA A 334 26.27 -7.95 1.34
N ARG A 335 27.22 -7.10 1.74
CA ARG A 335 28.25 -7.45 2.73
C ARG A 335 27.62 -7.75 4.10
N TYR A 336 26.66 -6.95 4.54
CA TYR A 336 25.96 -7.17 5.81
C TYR A 336 25.20 -8.50 5.81
N LEU A 337 24.47 -8.81 4.72
CA LEU A 337 23.74 -10.06 4.57
C LEU A 337 24.66 -11.27 4.62
N LEU A 338 25.81 -11.21 3.91
CA LEU A 338 26.83 -12.27 3.94
C LEU A 338 27.40 -12.49 5.35
N GLU A 339 27.76 -11.41 6.06
CA GLU A 339 28.25 -11.50 7.44
C GLU A 339 27.17 -12.00 8.42
N ALA A 340 25.89 -11.66 8.19
CA ALA A 340 24.78 -12.14 8.99
C ALA A 340 24.58 -13.64 8.80
N ASP A 341 24.60 -14.12 7.55
CA ASP A 341 24.48 -15.54 7.26
C ASP A 341 25.64 -16.36 7.82
N GLU A 342 26.89 -15.91 7.63
CA GLU A 342 28.06 -16.58 8.20
C GLU A 342 28.01 -16.70 9.73
N ARG A 343 27.41 -15.72 10.41
CA ARG A 343 27.37 -15.69 11.89
C ARG A 343 26.16 -16.41 12.48
N LEU A 344 25.02 -16.33 11.81
CA LEU A 344 23.74 -16.80 12.32
C LEU A 344 23.29 -18.11 11.66
N GLY A 345 23.81 -18.43 10.46
CA GLY A 345 23.45 -19.61 9.69
C GLY A 345 21.97 -19.59 9.28
N ILE A 346 21.49 -18.44 8.82
CA ILE A 346 20.07 -18.18 8.57
C ILE A 346 19.64 -18.50 7.13
N GLY A 347 20.57 -18.90 6.26
CA GLY A 347 20.28 -19.43 4.92
C GLY A 347 19.91 -18.35 3.91
N LEU A 348 20.75 -17.31 3.77
CA LEU A 348 20.55 -16.21 2.82
C LEU A 348 21.11 -16.50 1.41
N ASP A 349 21.41 -17.75 1.08
CA ASP A 349 22.04 -18.11 -0.20
C ASP A 349 21.25 -17.59 -1.41
N ASP A 350 19.94 -17.80 -1.45
CA ASP A 350 19.09 -17.36 -2.58
C ASP A 350 19.06 -15.83 -2.72
N TRP A 351 19.05 -15.12 -1.61
CA TRP A 351 19.10 -13.64 -1.61
C TRP A 351 20.45 -13.13 -2.10
N LEU A 352 21.54 -13.73 -1.61
CA LEU A 352 22.91 -13.38 -2.03
C LEU A 352 23.17 -13.73 -3.49
N ASP A 353 22.59 -14.84 -3.99
CA ASP A 353 22.69 -15.23 -5.39
C ASP A 353 21.94 -14.23 -6.30
N ARG A 354 20.75 -13.78 -5.94
CA ARG A 354 20.03 -12.72 -6.65
C ARG A 354 20.82 -11.41 -6.69
N SER A 355 21.35 -11.00 -5.54
CA SER A 355 22.18 -9.80 -5.46
C SER A 355 23.43 -9.91 -6.34
N ALA A 356 24.09 -11.07 -6.35
CA ALA A 356 25.25 -11.30 -7.23
C ALA A 356 24.87 -11.26 -8.71
N ALA A 357 23.71 -11.83 -9.10
CA ALA A 357 23.20 -11.77 -10.46
C ALA A 357 22.93 -10.33 -10.89
N PHE A 358 22.27 -9.54 -10.04
CA PHE A 358 22.05 -8.11 -10.27
C PHE A 358 23.35 -7.34 -10.57
N TYR A 359 24.42 -7.58 -9.81
CA TYR A 359 25.72 -6.97 -10.05
C TYR A 359 26.33 -7.39 -11.40
N MET A 360 26.19 -8.65 -11.79
CA MET A 360 26.69 -9.14 -13.08
C MET A 360 25.92 -8.53 -14.25
N ASP A 361 24.58 -8.44 -14.14
CA ASP A 361 23.72 -7.96 -15.21
C ASP A 361 23.82 -6.45 -15.42
N THR A 362 24.17 -5.70 -14.38
CA THR A 362 24.29 -4.24 -14.43
C THR A 362 25.73 -3.74 -14.66
N GLN A 363 26.72 -4.64 -14.77
CA GLN A 363 28.11 -4.28 -15.05
C GLN A 363 28.24 -3.77 -16.48
N LEU A 364 28.91 -2.62 -16.66
CA LEU A 364 29.21 -2.05 -17.96
C LEU A 364 30.34 -2.80 -18.68
N ASP A 365 30.44 -2.64 -20.02
CA ASP A 365 31.45 -3.30 -20.86
C ASP A 365 32.90 -3.03 -20.42
N ASP A 366 33.15 -1.89 -19.77
CA ASP A 366 34.47 -1.51 -19.25
C ASP A 366 34.79 -2.09 -17.86
N GLY A 367 33.86 -2.88 -17.31
CA GLY A 367 33.96 -3.52 -15.99
C GLY A 367 33.56 -2.61 -14.82
N SER A 368 33.13 -1.38 -15.08
CA SER A 368 32.61 -0.49 -14.04
C SER A 368 31.11 -0.69 -13.82
N TRP A 369 30.58 -0.09 -12.76
CA TRP A 369 29.14 0.01 -12.52
C TRP A 369 28.67 1.46 -12.63
N PRO A 370 27.42 1.70 -13.05
CA PRO A 370 26.81 3.03 -12.98
C PRO A 370 26.79 3.52 -11.52
N HIS A 371 26.64 4.82 -11.36
CA HIS A 371 26.55 5.37 -10.00
C HIS A 371 25.29 4.88 -9.28
N ARG A 372 24.18 4.76 -10.01
CA ARG A 372 22.89 4.23 -9.56
C ARG A 372 22.10 3.70 -10.75
N VAL A 373 21.15 2.82 -10.48
CA VAL A 373 20.16 2.28 -11.44
C VAL A 373 18.78 2.21 -10.81
N TRP A 374 17.78 2.00 -11.62
CA TRP A 374 16.48 1.53 -11.14
C TRP A 374 16.64 0.08 -10.66
N ALA A 375 15.87 -0.27 -9.60
CA ALA A 375 15.83 -1.63 -9.08
C ALA A 375 15.08 -2.57 -10.01
#